data_b9124fd7cc766e8aba1cbbf6aacee565
#
_entry.id   b9124fd7cc766e8aba1cbbf6aacee565
#
_cell.length_a   1.000
_cell.length_b   1.000
_cell.length_c   1.000
_cell.angle_alpha   90.00
_cell.angle_beta   90.00
_cell.angle_gamma   90.00
#
_symmetry.space_group_name_H-M   'P 1'
#
loop_
_entity.id
_entity.type
_entity.pdbx_description
1 polymer ?
#
loop_
_entity_poly.entity_id
_entity_poly.type
_entity_poly.pdbx_seq_one_letter_code
_entity_poly.pdbx_strand_id
1 'polypeptide(L)'
;MIEKLRNLDNKFVDKNIPYVTISAVNGYISPKFDQEAIAKKCEEKGKTINCKWTGLTYKEILDLWEQKANVSRTYGKKLDAYTECKLEGDENSIEEFMLDNDVDTDERMKAHIKAFDQFYERIMKSGDVEFVGREIEVWNRITINDNDFYVKGRLDALFYNKRTDTWIIIDWKSNECISTKGNKWTPTLLGPAQSLPNLDWYTYTMQVFNYKEALLQNYLPEGTEASHVQCMIVNLPKAEYENTDAILGKNKGEIYKAYMPAFKYDENFLNRVFEFAYKKDKLERSMRKLKEKEESETKVEKQEEFDLF
;
A
#
# COMPACT_ATOMS: atom_id res chain seq x y z
N MET A 1 -20.80 9.56 -13.61
CA MET A 1 -19.60 8.72 -13.92
C MET A 1 -19.58 7.42 -13.13
N ILE A 2 -19.83 7.43 -11.83
CA ILE A 2 -19.97 6.20 -11.00
C ILE A 2 -20.97 5.21 -11.60
N GLU A 3 -22.03 5.72 -12.25
CA GLU A 3 -23.04 4.90 -12.98
C GLU A 3 -22.44 4.00 -14.08
N LYS A 4 -21.24 4.31 -14.57
CA LYS A 4 -20.51 3.47 -15.53
C LYS A 4 -19.82 2.27 -14.89
N LEU A 5 -19.59 2.32 -13.57
CA LEU A 5 -19.03 1.19 -12.86
C LEU A 5 -20.12 0.18 -12.51
N ARG A 6 -19.85 -1.08 -12.73
CA ARG A 6 -20.71 -2.21 -12.36
C ARG A 6 -20.22 -2.83 -11.04
N ASN A 7 -21.11 -3.49 -10.35
CA ASN A 7 -20.77 -4.34 -9.20
C ASN A 7 -20.08 -3.65 -8.00
N LEU A 8 -20.27 -2.33 -7.81
CA LEU A 8 -19.70 -1.61 -6.66
C LEU A 8 -20.18 -2.14 -5.30
N ASP A 9 -21.34 -2.77 -5.28
CA ASP A 9 -21.92 -3.40 -4.09
C ASP A 9 -21.31 -4.77 -3.76
N ASN A 10 -20.39 -5.24 -4.60
CA ASN A 10 -19.69 -6.53 -4.44
C ASN A 10 -20.62 -7.76 -4.32
N LYS A 11 -21.85 -7.71 -4.84
CA LYS A 11 -22.80 -8.83 -4.81
C LYS A 11 -22.31 -10.07 -5.56
N PHE A 12 -21.34 -9.90 -6.47
CA PHE A 12 -20.73 -11.02 -7.20
C PHE A 12 -19.74 -11.82 -6.33
N VAL A 13 -19.32 -11.29 -5.17
CA VAL A 13 -18.36 -11.96 -4.30
C VAL A 13 -19.04 -13.11 -3.56
N ASP A 14 -18.64 -14.34 -3.87
CA ASP A 14 -19.06 -15.50 -3.10
C ASP A 14 -18.29 -15.57 -1.78
N LYS A 15 -19.01 -15.35 -0.67
CA LYS A 15 -18.44 -15.35 0.70
C LYS A 15 -17.92 -16.73 1.14
N ASN A 16 -18.24 -17.81 0.42
CA ASN A 16 -17.71 -19.13 0.69
C ASN A 16 -16.30 -19.32 0.10
N ILE A 17 -15.94 -18.51 -0.90
CA ILE A 17 -14.61 -18.54 -1.49
C ILE A 17 -13.67 -17.76 -0.56
N PRO A 18 -12.56 -18.36 -0.11
CA PRO A 18 -11.62 -17.70 0.79
C PRO A 18 -10.89 -16.54 0.11
N TYR A 19 -10.32 -15.64 0.91
CA TYR A 19 -9.55 -14.51 0.39
C TYR A 19 -8.27 -14.25 1.17
N VAL A 20 -7.34 -13.57 0.51
CA VAL A 20 -6.16 -12.93 1.09
C VAL A 20 -6.17 -11.44 0.72
N THR A 21 -5.74 -10.55 1.62
CA THR A 21 -5.62 -9.14 1.28
C THR A 21 -4.33 -8.86 0.53
N ILE A 22 -4.32 -7.86 -0.35
CA ILE A 22 -3.10 -7.48 -1.08
C ILE A 22 -1.97 -7.03 -0.13
N SER A 23 -2.32 -6.43 1.01
CA SER A 23 -1.34 -6.10 2.06
C SER A 23 -0.71 -7.35 2.67
N ALA A 24 -1.50 -8.41 2.90
CA ALA A 24 -0.99 -9.70 3.37
C ALA A 24 -0.12 -10.38 2.29
N VAL A 25 -0.50 -10.29 1.02
CA VAL A 25 0.35 -10.76 -0.10
C VAL A 25 1.73 -10.11 -0.02
N ASN A 26 1.78 -8.77 0.08
CA ASN A 26 3.03 -8.03 0.20
C ASN A 26 3.86 -8.47 1.42
N GLY A 27 3.19 -8.75 2.55
CA GLY A 27 3.84 -9.27 3.76
C GLY A 27 4.42 -10.67 3.59
N TYR A 28 3.73 -11.57 2.87
CA TYR A 28 4.19 -12.95 2.67
C TYR A 28 5.31 -13.09 1.66
N ILE A 29 5.40 -12.19 0.70
CA ILE A 29 6.50 -12.19 -0.29
C ILE A 29 7.70 -11.36 0.17
N SER A 30 7.57 -10.54 1.19
CA SER A 30 8.69 -9.77 1.75
C SER A 30 9.44 -10.59 2.80
N PRO A 31 10.78 -10.58 2.80
CA PRO A 31 11.57 -11.18 3.88
C PRO A 31 11.20 -10.55 5.23
N LYS A 32 11.06 -11.37 6.25
CA LYS A 32 10.83 -10.87 7.62
C LYS A 32 12.02 -10.02 8.06
N PHE A 33 11.72 -8.81 8.49
CA PHE A 33 12.73 -7.90 9.07
C PHE A 33 12.87 -8.21 10.57
N ASP A 34 13.99 -8.85 10.93
CA ASP A 34 14.34 -9.08 12.33
C ASP A 34 14.84 -7.78 12.95
N GLN A 35 13.89 -7.00 13.48
CA GLN A 35 14.16 -5.68 14.05
C GLN A 35 15.18 -5.76 15.18
N GLU A 36 15.07 -6.75 16.07
CA GLU A 36 15.94 -6.87 17.23
C GLU A 36 17.37 -7.21 16.82
N ALA A 37 17.55 -8.21 15.94
CA ALA A 37 18.87 -8.57 15.45
C ALA A 37 19.56 -7.42 14.69
N ILE A 38 18.80 -6.65 13.92
CA ILE A 38 19.33 -5.49 13.21
C ILE A 38 19.64 -4.34 14.17
N ALA A 39 18.80 -4.07 15.17
CA ALA A 39 19.05 -3.03 16.18
C ALA A 39 20.32 -3.34 17.00
N LYS A 40 20.54 -4.60 17.39
CA LYS A 40 21.79 -5.05 18.04
C LYS A 40 23.03 -4.80 17.16
N LYS A 41 22.94 -5.08 15.86
CA LYS A 41 24.03 -4.76 14.91
C LYS A 41 24.26 -3.24 14.78
N CYS A 42 23.21 -2.44 14.85
CA CYS A 42 23.32 -0.98 14.85
C CYS A 42 23.99 -0.44 16.12
N GLU A 43 23.65 -0.99 17.29
CA GLU A 43 24.31 -0.67 18.56
C GLU A 43 25.80 -1.00 18.50
N GLU A 44 26.18 -2.22 18.08
CA GLU A 44 27.58 -2.61 17.94
C GLU A 44 28.35 -1.70 16.96
N LYS A 45 27.72 -1.33 15.85
CA LYS A 45 28.29 -0.37 14.93
C LYS A 45 28.49 1.01 15.58
N GLY A 46 27.55 1.47 16.41
CA GLY A 46 27.64 2.73 17.14
C GLY A 46 28.75 2.76 18.19
N LYS A 47 29.17 1.59 18.72
CA LYS A 47 30.33 1.45 19.63
C LYS A 47 31.67 1.55 18.91
N THR A 48 31.72 1.19 17.64
CA THR A 48 32.96 1.10 16.86
C THR A 48 33.19 2.25 15.90
N ILE A 49 32.14 2.91 15.43
CA ILE A 49 32.19 3.96 14.43
C ILE A 49 31.27 5.11 14.87
N ASN A 50 31.76 6.34 14.76
CA ASN A 50 30.90 7.51 14.98
C ASN A 50 29.83 7.59 13.87
N CYS A 51 28.59 7.30 14.21
CA CYS A 51 27.45 7.28 13.32
C CYS A 51 26.16 7.63 14.09
N LYS A 52 25.03 7.69 13.39
CA LYS A 52 23.73 8.03 14.00
C LYS A 52 23.27 7.11 15.13
N TRP A 53 23.93 5.99 15.36
CA TRP A 53 23.65 5.02 16.43
C TRP A 53 24.61 5.13 17.63
N THR A 54 25.59 6.04 17.57
CA THR A 54 26.59 6.22 18.63
C THR A 54 25.91 6.62 19.92
N GLY A 55 26.19 5.87 20.99
CA GLY A 55 25.64 6.10 22.33
C GLY A 55 24.24 5.55 22.57
N LEU A 56 23.61 4.93 21.57
CA LEU A 56 22.29 4.33 21.69
C LEU A 56 22.37 2.82 21.97
N THR A 57 21.52 2.33 22.85
CA THR A 57 21.25 0.90 23.04
C THR A 57 20.32 0.36 21.97
N TYR A 58 20.31 -0.95 21.76
CA TYR A 58 19.40 -1.57 20.78
C TYR A 58 17.92 -1.31 21.10
N LYS A 59 17.54 -1.18 22.39
CA LYS A 59 16.18 -0.85 22.79
C LYS A 59 15.79 0.56 22.37
N GLU A 60 16.65 1.54 22.62
CA GLU A 60 16.42 2.92 22.19
C GLU A 60 16.33 3.03 20.66
N ILE A 61 17.10 2.22 19.95
CA ILE A 61 17.02 2.15 18.47
C ILE A 61 15.66 1.59 18.04
N LEU A 62 15.15 0.55 18.68
CA LEU A 62 13.81 0.00 18.41
C LEU A 62 12.72 1.04 18.68
N ASP A 63 12.80 1.74 19.82
CA ASP A 63 11.86 2.79 20.20
C ASP A 63 11.85 3.95 19.17
N LEU A 64 13.02 4.37 18.70
CA LEU A 64 13.15 5.37 17.64
C LEU A 64 12.52 4.91 16.32
N TRP A 65 12.68 3.64 15.97
CA TRP A 65 12.06 3.10 14.76
C TRP A 65 10.54 3.04 14.87
N GLU A 66 10.03 2.63 16.04
CA GLU A 66 8.59 2.60 16.29
C GLU A 66 7.97 4.00 16.28
N GLN A 67 8.60 4.96 16.95
CA GLN A 67 8.19 6.36 16.91
C GLN A 67 8.14 6.89 15.47
N LYS A 68 9.18 6.65 14.68
CA LYS A 68 9.22 7.05 13.28
C LYS A 68 8.12 6.39 12.44
N ALA A 69 7.84 5.12 12.68
CA ALA A 69 6.76 4.40 12.00
C ALA A 69 5.38 4.95 12.39
N ASN A 70 5.17 5.25 13.69
CA ASN A 70 3.93 5.85 14.19
C ASN A 70 3.68 7.23 13.58
N VAL A 71 4.70 8.10 13.58
CA VAL A 71 4.64 9.41 12.93
C VAL A 71 4.27 9.26 11.45
N SER A 72 4.93 8.35 10.73
CA SER A 72 4.64 8.15 9.30
C SER A 72 3.21 7.66 9.05
N ARG A 73 2.70 6.75 9.90
CA ARG A 73 1.30 6.29 9.82
C ARG A 73 0.30 7.42 10.09
N THR A 74 0.59 8.29 11.05
CA THR A 74 -0.27 9.45 11.38
C THR A 74 -0.37 10.39 10.18
N TYR A 75 0.77 10.75 9.57
CA TYR A 75 0.77 11.61 8.39
C TYR A 75 0.11 10.97 7.18
N GLY A 76 0.27 9.65 7.00
CA GLY A 76 -0.44 8.92 5.95
C GLY A 76 -1.96 9.03 6.11
N LYS A 77 -2.48 8.86 7.35
CA LYS A 77 -3.92 9.01 7.63
C LYS A 77 -4.41 10.47 7.45
N LYS A 78 -3.62 11.46 7.88
CA LYS A 78 -3.96 12.86 7.66
C LYS A 78 -4.01 13.21 6.17
N LEU A 79 -3.05 12.71 5.40
CA LEU A 79 -3.03 12.92 3.95
C LEU A 79 -4.25 12.26 3.28
N ASP A 80 -4.61 11.05 3.70
CA ASP A 80 -5.80 10.36 3.19
C ASP A 80 -7.07 11.17 3.50
N ALA A 81 -7.24 11.68 4.72
CA ALA A 81 -8.35 12.55 5.09
C ALA A 81 -8.37 13.85 4.27
N TYR A 82 -7.21 14.47 4.01
CA TYR A 82 -7.13 15.65 3.12
C TYR A 82 -7.57 15.31 1.70
N THR A 83 -7.10 14.19 1.15
CA THR A 83 -7.50 13.77 -0.20
C THR A 83 -9.00 13.51 -0.29
N GLU A 84 -9.63 13.03 0.79
CA GLU A 84 -11.08 12.90 0.89
C GLU A 84 -11.78 14.25 0.78
N CYS A 85 -11.41 15.21 1.63
CA CYS A 85 -11.97 16.56 1.58
C CYS A 85 -11.81 17.18 0.19
N LYS A 86 -10.67 16.99 -0.46
CA LYS A 86 -10.38 17.58 -1.77
C LYS A 86 -11.10 16.93 -2.94
N LEU A 87 -11.34 15.62 -2.88
CA LEU A 87 -11.94 14.84 -3.97
C LEU A 87 -13.47 14.74 -3.85
N GLU A 88 -14.01 14.67 -2.64
CA GLU A 88 -15.42 14.40 -2.35
C GLU A 88 -16.11 15.50 -1.54
N GLY A 89 -15.32 16.30 -0.82
CA GLY A 89 -15.82 17.39 0.00
C GLY A 89 -16.03 18.68 -0.76
N ASP A 90 -16.31 19.70 0.00
CA ASP A 90 -16.43 21.08 -0.45
C ASP A 90 -15.32 21.98 0.18
N GLU A 91 -15.36 23.28 -0.09
CA GLU A 91 -14.40 24.23 0.47
C GLU A 91 -14.45 24.26 2.01
N ASN A 92 -15.63 24.13 2.63
CA ASN A 92 -15.77 24.12 4.08
C ASN A 92 -15.08 22.91 4.70
N SER A 93 -15.22 21.71 4.08
CA SER A 93 -14.55 20.49 4.53
C SER A 93 -13.03 20.63 4.52
N ILE A 94 -12.47 21.35 3.53
CA ILE A 94 -11.05 21.64 3.46
C ILE A 94 -10.63 22.61 4.56
N GLU A 95 -11.39 23.68 4.80
CA GLU A 95 -11.11 24.66 5.85
C GLU A 95 -11.15 24.02 7.24
N GLU A 96 -12.17 23.19 7.53
CA GLU A 96 -12.27 22.44 8.77
C GLU A 96 -11.06 21.50 8.95
N PHE A 97 -10.68 20.76 7.92
CA PHE A 97 -9.50 19.89 7.97
C PHE A 97 -8.23 20.68 8.30
N MET A 98 -8.02 21.84 7.65
CA MET A 98 -6.84 22.68 7.86
C MET A 98 -6.75 23.16 9.31
N LEU A 99 -7.88 23.55 9.91
CA LEU A 99 -7.98 23.99 11.30
C LEU A 99 -7.76 22.84 12.29
N ASP A 100 -8.49 21.73 12.12
CA ASP A 100 -8.46 20.59 13.06
C ASP A 100 -7.10 19.89 13.12
N ASN A 101 -6.30 20.05 12.07
CA ASN A 101 -4.97 19.43 11.99
C ASN A 101 -3.81 20.39 12.17
N ASP A 102 -4.07 21.67 12.57
CA ASP A 102 -3.05 22.71 12.75
C ASP A 102 -2.08 22.81 11.55
N VAL A 103 -2.61 22.67 10.33
CA VAL A 103 -1.78 22.55 9.12
C VAL A 103 -0.88 23.76 8.94
N ASP A 104 -1.34 24.95 9.34
CA ASP A 104 -0.57 26.20 9.22
C ASP A 104 0.74 26.21 10.01
N THR A 105 0.88 25.34 10.98
CA THR A 105 2.10 25.17 11.77
C THR A 105 2.88 23.89 11.46
N ASP A 106 2.30 22.97 10.67
CA ASP A 106 2.88 21.67 10.34
C ASP A 106 3.52 21.68 8.93
N GLU A 107 4.79 22.00 8.85
CA GLU A 107 5.55 22.07 7.58
C GLU A 107 5.53 20.75 6.80
N ARG A 108 5.47 19.61 7.49
CA ARG A 108 5.39 18.31 6.83
C ARG A 108 4.03 18.10 6.18
N MET A 109 2.94 18.46 6.88
CA MET A 109 1.60 18.35 6.32
C MET A 109 1.40 19.32 5.15
N LYS A 110 1.89 20.57 5.28
CA LYS A 110 1.92 21.51 4.15
C LYS A 110 2.59 20.94 2.91
N ALA A 111 3.76 20.29 3.09
CA ALA A 111 4.47 19.69 1.96
C ALA A 111 3.67 18.59 1.28
N HIS A 112 3.03 17.70 2.05
CA HIS A 112 2.17 16.65 1.51
C HIS A 112 0.97 17.23 0.75
N ILE A 113 0.28 18.22 1.34
CA ILE A 113 -0.87 18.91 0.73
C ILE A 113 -0.46 19.59 -0.57
N LYS A 114 0.60 20.37 -0.54
CA LYS A 114 1.10 21.09 -1.74
C LYS A 114 1.47 20.13 -2.88
N ALA A 115 2.07 18.98 -2.53
CA ALA A 115 2.41 17.95 -3.52
C ALA A 115 1.14 17.32 -4.13
N PHE A 116 0.13 17.05 -3.31
CA PHE A 116 -1.14 16.52 -3.77
C PHE A 116 -1.89 17.53 -4.64
N ASP A 117 -2.02 18.79 -4.19
CA ASP A 117 -2.73 19.83 -4.93
C ASP A 117 -2.10 20.07 -6.29
N GLN A 118 -0.78 20.16 -6.36
CA GLN A 118 -0.07 20.32 -7.63
C GLN A 118 -0.33 19.16 -8.59
N PHE A 119 -0.34 17.93 -8.07
CA PHE A 119 -0.69 16.74 -8.87
C PHE A 119 -2.15 16.80 -9.34
N TYR A 120 -3.08 17.10 -8.43
CA TYR A 120 -4.51 17.16 -8.71
C TYR A 120 -4.85 18.23 -9.76
N GLU A 121 -4.35 19.44 -9.58
CA GLU A 121 -4.51 20.52 -10.54
C GLU A 121 -4.00 20.12 -11.92
N ARG A 122 -2.86 19.44 -11.98
CA ARG A 122 -2.29 18.99 -13.24
C ARG A 122 -3.12 17.92 -13.94
N ILE A 123 -3.63 16.92 -13.21
CA ILE A 123 -4.43 15.86 -13.84
C ILE A 123 -5.79 16.41 -14.30
N MET A 124 -6.33 17.39 -13.58
CA MET A 124 -7.63 18.02 -13.91
C MET A 124 -7.54 19.14 -14.93
N LYS A 125 -6.34 19.67 -15.22
CA LYS A 125 -6.12 20.85 -16.06
C LYS A 125 -6.72 20.76 -17.47
N SER A 126 -6.76 19.56 -18.04
CA SER A 126 -7.31 19.36 -19.40
C SER A 126 -8.83 19.49 -19.47
N GLY A 127 -9.52 19.33 -18.34
CA GLY A 127 -10.98 19.17 -18.29
C GLY A 127 -11.51 17.83 -18.82
N ASP A 128 -10.61 16.99 -19.35
CA ASP A 128 -10.97 15.68 -19.91
C ASP A 128 -11.03 14.58 -18.85
N VAL A 129 -10.38 14.80 -17.69
CA VAL A 129 -10.31 13.84 -16.59
C VAL A 129 -11.40 14.11 -15.56
N GLU A 130 -12.11 13.08 -15.17
CA GLU A 130 -13.12 13.12 -14.10
C GLU A 130 -12.70 12.22 -12.96
N PHE A 131 -12.91 12.68 -11.74
CA PHE A 131 -12.85 11.83 -10.55
C PHE A 131 -14.06 10.88 -10.54
N VAL A 132 -13.81 9.60 -10.29
CA VAL A 132 -14.84 8.55 -10.31
C VAL A 132 -15.20 8.09 -8.91
N GLY A 133 -14.20 7.91 -8.05
CA GLY A 133 -14.38 7.49 -6.67
C GLY A 133 -13.07 7.19 -5.97
N ARG A 134 -13.12 7.11 -4.63
CA ARG A 134 -11.98 6.76 -3.76
C ARG A 134 -12.33 5.55 -2.89
N GLU A 135 -11.28 4.96 -2.32
CA GLU A 135 -11.42 3.87 -1.35
C GLU A 135 -12.30 2.71 -1.86
N ILE A 136 -12.27 2.48 -3.19
CA ILE A 136 -13.10 1.44 -3.83
C ILE A 136 -12.53 0.08 -3.46
N GLU A 137 -13.32 -0.71 -2.74
CA GLU A 137 -12.99 -2.09 -2.43
C GLU A 137 -13.12 -2.96 -3.68
N VAL A 138 -12.04 -3.68 -4.02
CA VAL A 138 -11.99 -4.51 -5.22
C VAL A 138 -11.57 -5.94 -4.89
N TRP A 139 -12.12 -6.89 -5.64
CA TRP A 139 -11.96 -8.32 -5.45
C TRP A 139 -11.52 -8.96 -6.77
N ASN A 140 -10.28 -9.43 -6.80
CA ASN A 140 -9.70 -10.14 -7.93
C ASN A 140 -9.85 -11.64 -7.70
N ARG A 141 -10.66 -12.34 -8.51
CA ARG A 141 -10.81 -13.79 -8.43
C ARG A 141 -9.68 -14.48 -9.16
N ILE A 142 -9.00 -15.36 -8.46
CA ILE A 142 -7.91 -16.18 -8.99
C ILE A 142 -8.35 -17.64 -8.95
N THR A 143 -8.24 -18.32 -10.09
CA THR A 143 -8.51 -19.76 -10.23
C THR A 143 -7.22 -20.48 -10.60
N ILE A 144 -6.76 -21.41 -9.76
CA ILE A 144 -5.57 -22.22 -10.01
C ILE A 144 -5.88 -23.67 -9.64
N ASN A 145 -5.73 -24.59 -10.60
CA ASN A 145 -5.99 -26.01 -10.40
C ASN A 145 -7.36 -26.27 -9.75
N ASP A 146 -8.41 -25.69 -10.28
CA ASP A 146 -9.79 -25.76 -9.81
C ASP A 146 -10.03 -25.23 -8.38
N ASN A 147 -9.08 -24.51 -7.83
CA ASN A 147 -9.22 -23.83 -6.55
C ASN A 147 -9.37 -22.33 -6.76
N ASP A 148 -10.47 -21.80 -6.26
CA ASP A 148 -10.76 -20.37 -6.29
C ASP A 148 -10.37 -19.70 -4.97
N PHE A 149 -9.84 -18.51 -5.07
CA PHE A 149 -9.67 -17.58 -3.97
C PHE A 149 -9.72 -16.14 -4.48
N TYR A 150 -9.97 -15.19 -3.58
CA TYR A 150 -9.91 -13.78 -3.93
C TYR A 150 -8.63 -13.13 -3.40
N VAL A 151 -8.11 -12.19 -4.18
CA VAL A 151 -7.17 -11.18 -3.69
C VAL A 151 -7.94 -9.88 -3.51
N LYS A 152 -8.22 -9.54 -2.25
CA LYS A 152 -8.97 -8.35 -1.87
C LYS A 152 -8.03 -7.16 -1.76
N GLY A 153 -8.45 -6.02 -2.30
CA GLY A 153 -7.75 -4.75 -2.14
C GLY A 153 -8.71 -3.58 -2.01
N ARG A 154 -8.15 -2.39 -1.82
CA ARG A 154 -8.87 -1.13 -1.81
C ARG A 154 -7.99 -0.11 -2.51
N LEU A 155 -8.47 0.40 -3.64
CA LEU A 155 -7.73 1.40 -4.40
C LEU A 155 -7.99 2.80 -3.83
N ASP A 156 -6.96 3.64 -3.80
CA ASP A 156 -7.05 4.94 -3.16
C ASP A 156 -7.91 5.91 -3.99
N ALA A 157 -7.71 5.96 -5.32
CA ALA A 157 -8.56 6.77 -6.20
C ALA A 157 -8.65 6.20 -7.62
N LEU A 158 -9.80 6.41 -8.24
CA LEU A 158 -10.09 6.08 -9.63
C LEU A 158 -10.51 7.34 -10.39
N PHE A 159 -9.88 7.58 -11.52
CA PHE A 159 -10.23 8.64 -12.45
C PHE A 159 -10.53 8.06 -13.84
N TYR A 160 -11.22 8.84 -14.67
CA TYR A 160 -11.52 8.49 -16.04
C TYR A 160 -11.19 9.66 -16.98
N ASN A 161 -10.37 9.38 -17.99
CA ASN A 161 -10.07 10.34 -19.04
C ASN A 161 -11.00 10.14 -20.23
N LYS A 162 -11.93 11.08 -20.43
CA LYS A 162 -12.96 11.02 -21.50
C LYS A 162 -12.36 11.07 -22.90
N ARG A 163 -11.28 11.82 -23.07
CA ARG A 163 -10.66 12.01 -24.38
C ARG A 163 -9.96 10.75 -24.89
N THR A 164 -9.32 10.01 -23.97
CA THR A 164 -8.55 8.81 -24.34
C THR A 164 -9.28 7.52 -23.98
N ASP A 165 -10.51 7.61 -23.45
CA ASP A 165 -11.29 6.48 -22.94
C ASP A 165 -10.46 5.61 -21.99
N THR A 166 -9.81 6.23 -21.01
CA THR A 166 -8.84 5.55 -20.15
C THR A 166 -9.23 5.71 -18.67
N TRP A 167 -9.32 4.59 -17.97
CA TRP A 167 -9.43 4.52 -16.54
C TRP A 167 -8.06 4.65 -15.90
N ILE A 168 -7.92 5.46 -14.86
CA ILE A 168 -6.65 5.75 -14.20
C ILE A 168 -6.78 5.38 -12.72
N ILE A 169 -6.11 4.29 -12.34
CA ILE A 169 -5.96 3.87 -10.95
C ILE A 169 -4.82 4.68 -10.36
N ILE A 170 -5.06 5.32 -9.22
CA ILE A 170 -4.04 6.06 -8.48
C ILE A 170 -3.88 5.44 -7.10
N ASP A 171 -2.64 5.27 -6.69
CA ASP A 171 -2.22 4.79 -5.38
C ASP A 171 -1.24 5.81 -4.78
N TRP A 172 -1.65 6.46 -3.69
CA TRP A 172 -0.89 7.51 -3.03
C TRP A 172 0.18 6.92 -2.11
N LYS A 173 1.36 7.50 -2.10
CA LYS A 173 2.44 7.11 -1.21
C LYS A 173 3.10 8.32 -0.57
N SER A 174 3.12 8.36 0.76
CA SER A 174 3.74 9.42 1.56
C SER A 174 5.19 9.11 1.95
N ASN A 175 5.82 8.14 1.29
CA ASN A 175 7.23 7.79 1.49
C ASN A 175 8.14 8.98 1.12
N GLU A 176 9.32 9.06 1.75
CA GLU A 176 10.33 10.04 1.38
C GLU A 176 10.76 9.89 -0.09
N CYS A 177 10.98 8.66 -0.51
CA CYS A 177 11.19 8.30 -1.91
C CYS A 177 10.75 6.86 -2.17
N ILE A 178 10.44 6.54 -3.42
CA ILE A 178 10.20 5.17 -3.87
C ILE A 178 11.44 4.72 -4.65
N SER A 179 12.21 3.80 -4.07
CA SER A 179 13.39 3.25 -4.73
C SER A 179 12.99 2.23 -5.80
N THR A 180 13.42 2.45 -7.04
CA THR A 180 13.21 1.55 -8.17
C THR A 180 14.42 0.66 -8.46
N LYS A 181 15.57 0.91 -7.82
CA LYS A 181 16.80 0.16 -8.02
C LYS A 181 17.36 -0.31 -6.68
N GLY A 182 17.58 -1.60 -6.57
CA GLY A 182 18.30 -2.19 -5.45
C GLY A 182 19.82 -2.04 -5.60
N ASN A 183 20.52 -2.34 -4.52
CA ASN A 183 21.97 -2.48 -4.49
C ASN A 183 22.35 -3.93 -4.13
N LYS A 184 23.63 -4.25 -4.12
CA LYS A 184 24.12 -5.61 -3.83
C LYS A 184 23.72 -6.17 -2.44
N TRP A 185 23.23 -5.33 -1.55
CA TRP A 185 22.80 -5.70 -0.20
C TRP A 185 21.27 -5.77 -0.07
N THR A 186 20.53 -5.37 -1.11
CA THR A 186 19.08 -5.44 -1.11
C THR A 186 18.68 -6.90 -1.18
N PRO A 187 17.93 -7.42 -0.18
CA PRO A 187 17.43 -8.79 -0.23
C PRO A 187 16.46 -8.95 -1.40
N THR A 188 16.19 -10.17 -1.79
CA THR A 188 15.14 -10.47 -2.78
C THR A 188 13.80 -10.73 -2.09
N LEU A 189 12.72 -10.58 -2.84
CA LEU A 189 11.40 -11.05 -2.44
C LEU A 189 11.41 -12.58 -2.30
N LEU A 190 10.35 -13.15 -1.75
CA LEU A 190 10.23 -14.59 -1.47
C LEU A 190 9.33 -15.29 -2.51
N GLY A 191 9.45 -16.62 -2.53
CA GLY A 191 8.61 -17.48 -3.36
C GLY A 191 8.77 -17.21 -4.85
N PRO A 192 7.68 -17.16 -5.63
CA PRO A 192 7.76 -16.90 -7.07
C PRO A 192 8.37 -15.54 -7.42
N ALA A 193 8.39 -14.59 -6.49
CA ALA A 193 8.96 -13.25 -6.68
C ALA A 193 10.46 -13.16 -6.35
N GLN A 194 11.15 -14.26 -6.05
CA GLN A 194 12.55 -14.28 -5.59
C GLN A 194 13.58 -13.71 -6.57
N SER A 195 13.23 -13.55 -7.83
CA SER A 195 14.09 -12.88 -8.83
C SER A 195 14.08 -11.35 -8.71
N LEU A 196 13.19 -10.80 -7.89
CA LEU A 196 13.00 -9.36 -7.73
C LEU A 196 13.61 -8.88 -6.41
N PRO A 197 14.25 -7.70 -6.40
CA PRO A 197 14.71 -7.12 -5.15
C PRO A 197 13.53 -6.71 -4.26
N ASN A 198 13.70 -6.85 -2.95
CA ASN A 198 12.71 -6.42 -1.96
C ASN A 198 12.72 -4.89 -1.84
N LEU A 199 11.97 -4.24 -2.71
CA LEU A 199 11.78 -2.79 -2.76
C LEU A 199 10.28 -2.49 -2.82
N ASP A 200 9.90 -1.38 -2.22
CA ASP A 200 8.51 -0.88 -2.24
C ASP A 200 7.95 -0.76 -3.65
N TRP A 201 8.81 -0.39 -4.62
CA TRP A 201 8.44 -0.33 -6.04
C TRP A 201 7.74 -1.60 -6.54
N TYR A 202 8.28 -2.78 -6.23
CA TYR A 202 7.73 -4.05 -6.73
C TYR A 202 6.44 -4.42 -6.01
N THR A 203 6.36 -4.22 -4.71
CA THR A 203 5.13 -4.51 -3.94
C THR A 203 4.01 -3.56 -4.30
N TYR A 204 4.28 -2.27 -4.48
CA TYR A 204 3.29 -1.29 -4.95
C TYR A 204 2.84 -1.58 -6.39
N THR A 205 3.76 -1.98 -7.25
CA THR A 205 3.42 -2.39 -8.61
C THR A 205 2.47 -3.58 -8.61
N MET A 206 2.74 -4.64 -7.86
CA MET A 206 1.84 -5.80 -7.73
C MET A 206 0.47 -5.39 -7.17
N GLN A 207 0.44 -4.45 -6.24
CA GLN A 207 -0.78 -3.92 -5.65
C GLN A 207 -1.67 -3.27 -6.71
N VAL A 208 -1.14 -2.32 -7.47
CA VAL A 208 -1.95 -1.61 -8.48
C VAL A 208 -2.34 -2.50 -9.67
N PHE A 209 -1.52 -3.51 -10.01
CA PHE A 209 -1.89 -4.51 -11.00
C PHE A 209 -3.01 -5.43 -10.51
N ASN A 210 -3.02 -5.83 -9.23
CA ASN A 210 -4.16 -6.53 -8.65
C ASN A 210 -5.45 -5.71 -8.76
N TYR A 211 -5.38 -4.40 -8.53
CA TYR A 211 -6.53 -3.51 -8.70
C TYR A 211 -7.00 -3.45 -10.15
N LYS A 212 -6.06 -3.36 -11.08
CA LYS A 212 -6.35 -3.37 -12.52
C LYS A 212 -7.09 -4.63 -12.94
N GLU A 213 -6.58 -5.80 -12.56
CA GLU A 213 -7.23 -7.09 -12.89
C GLU A 213 -8.62 -7.19 -12.27
N ALA A 214 -8.77 -6.80 -11.00
CA ALA A 214 -10.07 -6.78 -10.35
C ALA A 214 -11.07 -5.87 -11.06
N LEU A 215 -10.64 -4.64 -11.43
CA LEU A 215 -11.49 -3.70 -12.17
C LEU A 215 -11.94 -4.25 -13.51
N LEU A 216 -11.03 -4.82 -14.29
CA LEU A 216 -11.34 -5.42 -15.59
C LEU A 216 -12.31 -6.60 -15.47
N GLN A 217 -12.11 -7.45 -14.47
CA GLN A 217 -12.97 -8.62 -14.27
C GLN A 217 -14.41 -8.22 -13.91
N ASN A 218 -14.59 -7.26 -12.99
CA ASN A 218 -15.85 -7.14 -12.28
C ASN A 218 -16.48 -5.74 -12.25
N TYR A 219 -15.69 -4.66 -12.44
CA TYR A 219 -16.15 -3.30 -12.12
C TYR A 219 -16.28 -2.40 -13.34
N LEU A 220 -15.46 -2.58 -14.36
CA LEU A 220 -15.51 -1.78 -15.58
C LEU A 220 -16.58 -2.31 -16.56
N PRO A 221 -17.01 -1.52 -17.54
CA PRO A 221 -17.89 -1.99 -18.61
C PRO A 221 -17.34 -3.26 -19.25
N GLU A 222 -18.24 -4.16 -19.62
CA GLU A 222 -17.86 -5.41 -20.27
C GLU A 222 -17.16 -5.13 -21.62
N GLY A 223 -16.06 -5.84 -21.88
CA GLY A 223 -15.24 -5.63 -23.06
C GLY A 223 -14.21 -4.49 -22.93
N THR A 224 -14.09 -3.85 -21.77
CA THR A 224 -13.00 -2.88 -21.54
C THR A 224 -11.64 -3.55 -21.71
N GLU A 225 -10.84 -3.05 -22.65
CA GLU A 225 -9.50 -3.58 -22.89
C GLU A 225 -8.50 -3.17 -21.80
N ALA A 226 -7.54 -4.04 -21.51
CA ALA A 226 -6.49 -3.77 -20.51
C ALA A 226 -5.63 -2.53 -20.84
N SER A 227 -5.53 -2.15 -22.13
CA SER A 227 -4.87 -0.94 -22.62
C SER A 227 -5.56 0.34 -22.15
N HIS A 228 -6.86 0.28 -21.88
CA HIS A 228 -7.68 1.39 -21.37
C HIS A 228 -7.66 1.51 -19.84
N VAL A 229 -6.82 0.74 -19.14
CA VAL A 229 -6.64 0.86 -17.69
C VAL A 229 -5.19 1.13 -17.38
N GLN A 230 -4.91 2.33 -16.93
CA GLN A 230 -3.58 2.79 -16.49
C GLN A 230 -3.46 2.72 -14.99
N CYS A 231 -2.29 2.33 -14.51
CA CYS A 231 -1.93 2.35 -13.10
C CYS A 231 -0.92 3.45 -12.86
N MET A 232 -1.09 4.20 -11.78
CA MET A 232 -0.19 5.26 -11.37
C MET A 232 0.09 5.18 -9.87
N ILE A 233 1.36 5.18 -9.50
CA ILE A 233 1.81 5.32 -8.12
C ILE A 233 2.29 6.75 -7.96
N VAL A 234 1.68 7.52 -7.07
CA VAL A 234 2.00 8.94 -6.87
C VAL A 234 2.64 9.12 -5.51
N ASN A 235 3.93 9.46 -5.53
CA ASN A 235 4.67 9.78 -4.33
C ASN A 235 4.51 11.25 -3.98
N LEU A 236 3.99 11.51 -2.79
CA LEU A 236 3.74 12.81 -2.20
C LEU A 236 4.75 13.00 -1.06
N PRO A 237 5.90 13.63 -1.29
CA PRO A 237 6.98 13.68 -0.33
C PRO A 237 6.64 14.55 0.89
N LYS A 238 7.32 14.28 2.01
CA LYS A 238 7.12 14.93 3.32
C LYS A 238 7.84 16.24 3.52
N ALA A 239 8.60 16.72 2.54
CA ALA A 239 9.35 17.96 2.59
C ALA A 239 9.42 18.59 1.21
N GLU A 240 9.40 19.90 1.17
CA GLU A 240 9.81 20.63 -0.01
C GLU A 240 11.33 20.52 -0.12
N TYR A 241 11.80 19.88 -1.17
CA TYR A 241 13.22 19.81 -1.43
C TYR A 241 13.66 21.06 -2.17
N GLU A 242 14.49 21.89 -1.54
CA GLU A 242 15.11 23.06 -2.17
C GLU A 242 15.97 22.68 -3.39
N ASN A 243 16.42 21.43 -3.44
CA ASN A 243 17.26 20.88 -4.51
C ASN A 243 16.48 19.84 -5.33
N THR A 244 15.62 20.34 -6.16
CA THR A 244 14.63 19.60 -6.93
C THR A 244 15.21 18.74 -8.05
N ASP A 245 16.47 18.94 -8.43
CA ASP A 245 17.08 18.26 -9.61
C ASP A 245 17.32 16.75 -9.42
N ALA A 246 17.43 16.27 -8.17
CA ALA A 246 17.70 14.86 -7.89
C ALA A 246 16.45 14.00 -7.66
N ILE A 247 15.30 14.60 -7.37
CA ILE A 247 14.08 13.91 -6.93
C ILE A 247 12.94 14.08 -7.92
N LEU A 248 12.99 15.15 -8.72
CA LEU A 248 11.93 15.50 -9.65
C LEU A 248 11.90 14.60 -10.87
N GLY A 249 10.67 14.27 -11.25
CA GLY A 249 10.38 13.73 -12.56
C GLY A 249 10.91 14.66 -13.68
N LYS A 250 10.73 14.25 -14.93
CA LYS A 250 11.23 14.96 -16.11
C LYS A 250 10.80 16.42 -16.24
N ASN A 251 9.92 16.92 -15.38
CA ASN A 251 9.34 18.25 -15.44
C ASN A 251 9.86 19.11 -14.29
N LYS A 252 10.59 20.15 -14.65
CA LYS A 252 11.12 21.14 -13.71
C LYS A 252 9.99 21.83 -12.94
N GLY A 253 10.04 21.80 -11.62
CA GLY A 253 9.04 22.44 -10.74
C GLY A 253 7.98 21.50 -10.16
N GLU A 254 8.00 20.19 -10.46
CA GLU A 254 7.10 19.22 -9.81
C GLU A 254 7.65 18.81 -8.44
N ILE A 255 6.81 18.94 -7.41
CA ILE A 255 7.13 18.53 -6.03
C ILE A 255 6.57 17.16 -5.66
N TYR A 256 5.84 16.52 -6.56
CA TYR A 256 5.40 15.13 -6.48
C TYR A 256 6.12 14.30 -7.54
N LYS A 257 6.06 12.97 -7.42
CA LYS A 257 6.57 12.06 -8.44
C LYS A 257 5.53 11.01 -8.80
N ALA A 258 5.05 11.08 -10.03
CA ALA A 258 4.15 10.08 -10.58
C ALA A 258 4.94 9.00 -11.33
N TYR A 259 4.70 7.74 -10.97
CA TYR A 259 5.28 6.57 -11.62
C TYR A 259 4.17 5.82 -12.35
N MET A 260 4.39 5.54 -13.61
CA MET A 260 3.55 4.62 -14.37
C MET A 260 4.26 3.27 -14.40
N PRO A 261 3.81 2.27 -13.65
CA PRO A 261 4.43 0.97 -13.64
C PRO A 261 4.35 0.34 -15.03
N ALA A 262 5.48 0.29 -15.74
CA ALA A 262 5.62 -0.39 -17.01
C ALA A 262 6.14 -1.82 -16.77
N PHE A 263 5.49 -2.56 -15.88
CA PHE A 263 5.94 -3.89 -15.50
C PHE A 263 5.37 -4.92 -16.47
N LYS A 264 6.26 -5.59 -17.20
CA LYS A 264 5.90 -6.76 -17.99
C LYS A 264 5.92 -8.00 -17.12
N TYR A 265 4.96 -8.11 -16.20
CA TYR A 265 4.64 -9.41 -15.64
C TYR A 265 3.72 -10.12 -16.61
N ASP A 266 3.97 -11.41 -16.84
CA ASP A 266 2.93 -12.25 -17.39
C ASP A 266 1.85 -12.47 -16.32
N GLU A 267 0.62 -12.63 -16.73
CA GLU A 267 -0.51 -12.93 -15.86
C GLU A 267 -0.22 -14.14 -14.96
N ASN A 268 0.45 -15.16 -15.49
CA ASN A 268 0.84 -16.35 -14.75
C ASN A 268 1.82 -16.03 -13.60
N PHE A 269 2.68 -15.02 -13.72
CA PHE A 269 3.59 -14.64 -12.64
C PHE A 269 2.81 -14.10 -11.44
N LEU A 270 1.89 -13.15 -11.64
CA LEU A 270 1.09 -12.58 -10.58
C LEU A 270 0.22 -13.65 -9.90
N ASN A 271 -0.43 -14.49 -10.69
CA ASN A 271 -1.25 -15.60 -10.18
C ASN A 271 -0.43 -16.55 -9.29
N ARG A 272 0.80 -16.88 -9.68
CA ARG A 272 1.71 -17.69 -8.82
C ARG A 272 2.10 -16.98 -7.53
N VAL A 273 2.33 -15.66 -7.57
CA VAL A 273 2.63 -14.85 -6.37
C VAL A 273 1.43 -14.84 -5.43
N PHE A 274 0.23 -14.62 -5.96
CA PHE A 274 -1.00 -14.61 -5.18
C PHE A 274 -1.32 -15.97 -4.58
N GLU A 275 -1.14 -17.05 -5.34
CA GLU A 275 -1.30 -18.43 -4.84
C GLU A 275 -0.32 -18.73 -3.70
N PHE A 276 0.94 -18.37 -3.85
CA PHE A 276 1.95 -18.55 -2.80
C PHE A 276 1.53 -17.85 -1.51
N ALA A 277 1.12 -16.59 -1.60
CA ALA A 277 0.68 -15.80 -0.45
C ALA A 277 -0.60 -16.40 0.18
N TYR A 278 -1.57 -16.80 -0.63
CA TYR A 278 -2.79 -17.44 -0.16
C TYR A 278 -2.50 -18.74 0.60
N LYS A 279 -1.63 -19.60 0.08
CA LYS A 279 -1.21 -20.83 0.77
C LYS A 279 -0.54 -20.56 2.11
N LYS A 280 0.30 -19.51 2.18
CA LYS A 280 0.93 -19.07 3.43
C LYS A 280 -0.09 -18.55 4.44
N ASP A 281 -1.02 -17.70 4.00
CA ASP A 281 -2.10 -17.17 4.84
C ASP A 281 -2.98 -18.30 5.43
N LYS A 282 -3.37 -19.24 4.57
CA LYS A 282 -4.15 -20.42 4.99
C LYS A 282 -3.42 -21.25 6.05
N LEU A 283 -2.13 -21.48 5.86
CA LEU A 283 -1.30 -22.22 6.81
C LEU A 283 -1.21 -21.48 8.15
N GLU A 284 -0.92 -20.18 8.13
CA GLU A 284 -0.81 -19.39 9.36
C GLU A 284 -2.14 -19.30 10.13
N ARG A 285 -3.25 -19.15 9.41
CA ARG A 285 -4.60 -19.18 10.04
C ARG A 285 -4.90 -20.54 10.69
N SER A 286 -4.49 -21.63 10.04
CA SER A 286 -4.68 -22.99 10.59
C SER A 286 -3.83 -23.19 11.86
N MET A 287 -2.58 -22.76 11.84
CA MET A 287 -1.68 -22.83 12.99
C MET A 287 -2.18 -21.99 14.18
N ARG A 288 -2.73 -20.80 13.90
CA ARG A 288 -3.32 -19.95 14.94
C ARG A 288 -4.51 -20.63 15.62
N LYS A 289 -5.43 -21.19 14.83
CA LYS A 289 -6.58 -21.92 15.37
C LYS A 289 -6.17 -23.12 16.24
N LEU A 290 -5.11 -23.85 15.85
CA LEU A 290 -4.58 -24.94 16.66
C LEU A 290 -4.04 -24.44 18.00
N LYS A 291 -3.26 -23.38 18.02
CA LYS A 291 -2.74 -22.76 19.26
C LYS A 291 -3.86 -22.27 20.17
N GLU A 292 -4.86 -21.58 19.62
CA GLU A 292 -6.01 -21.09 20.38
C GLU A 292 -6.79 -22.26 21.02
N LYS A 293 -6.89 -23.38 20.31
CA LYS A 293 -7.52 -24.62 20.84
C LYS A 293 -6.68 -25.20 21.97
N GLU A 294 -5.37 -25.40 21.81
CA GLU A 294 -4.45 -25.89 22.83
C GLU A 294 -4.45 -24.99 24.08
N GLU A 295 -4.45 -23.67 23.92
CA GLU A 295 -4.53 -22.73 25.04
C GLU A 295 -5.87 -22.80 25.77
N SER A 296 -6.97 -23.04 25.06
CA SER A 296 -8.30 -23.21 25.68
C SER A 296 -8.39 -24.52 26.46
N GLU A 297 -7.88 -25.63 25.93
CA GLU A 297 -7.83 -26.93 26.58
C GLU A 297 -6.98 -26.87 27.87
N THR A 298 -5.82 -26.26 27.80
CA THR A 298 -4.93 -26.03 28.97
C THR A 298 -5.58 -25.19 30.08
N LYS A 299 -6.41 -24.20 29.70
CA LYS A 299 -7.15 -23.39 30.68
C LYS A 299 -8.27 -24.21 31.37
N VAL A 300 -8.98 -25.07 30.65
CA VAL A 300 -10.01 -25.92 31.20
C VAL A 300 -9.39 -26.93 32.17
N GLU A 301 -8.30 -27.61 31.79
CA GLU A 301 -7.60 -28.55 32.67
C GLU A 301 -7.13 -27.90 33.99
N LYS A 302 -6.58 -26.69 33.93
CA LYS A 302 -6.16 -25.93 35.14
C LYS A 302 -7.35 -25.53 36.01
N GLN A 303 -8.50 -25.21 35.42
CA GLN A 303 -9.71 -24.90 36.18
C GLN A 303 -10.26 -26.11 36.89
N GLU A 304 -10.31 -27.27 36.19
CA GLU A 304 -10.74 -28.52 36.76
C GLU A 304 -9.83 -29.02 37.90
N GLU A 305 -8.50 -28.81 37.78
CA GLU A 305 -7.57 -29.09 38.88
C GLU A 305 -7.81 -28.15 40.09
N PHE A 306 -8.18 -26.88 39.85
CA PHE A 306 -8.44 -25.94 40.92
C PHE A 306 -9.76 -26.22 41.65
N ASP A 307 -10.77 -26.68 40.93
CA ASP A 307 -12.09 -27.00 41.48
C ASP A 307 -12.12 -28.38 42.25
N LEU A 308 -11.01 -29.16 42.20
CA LEU A 308 -10.84 -30.41 42.89
C LEU A 308 -10.19 -30.26 44.30
N PHE A 309 -9.77 -29.05 44.69
CA PHE A 309 -9.19 -28.70 45.98
C PHE A 309 -10.08 -27.72 46.74
#